data_866c502f8e7baf2c6f894c1c3e4455c3
#
_entry.id   866c502f8e7baf2c6f894c1c3e4455c3
#
_cell.length_a   1.000
_cell.length_b   1.000
_cell.length_c   1.000
_cell.angle_alpha   90.00
_cell.angle_beta   90.00
_cell.angle_gamma   90.00
#
_symmetry.space_group_name_H-M   'P 1'
#
loop_
_entity.id
_entity.type
_entity.pdbx_description
1 polymer ?
#
loop_
_entity_poly.entity_id
_entity_poly.type
_entity_poly.pdbx_seq_one_letter_code
_entity_poly.pdbx_strand_id
1 'polypeptide(L)'
;MEIAGSTAMWTRPDSGDSPVSYPTPTYSACKGIFESILFGPDVEIIPTRVEICAPVQFHSYATNYKGPLRQKKSIDLGNAYQMYSTVLIDVCYRLYAVVVLNHRKDTLSEKTLEWDRRTTSPGHAYQEIFNRRLQRGQCFAIPTLGLREFTASYFGPFRDETKVCTDMEDIHIPSMLRQVFPDGHKSKVSYRFDNDVTIHAGTLVFPPKRGVHFDQ
;
A
#
# COMPACT_ATOMS: atom_id res chain seq x y z
N MET A 1 -11.92 2.42 2.07
CA MET A 1 -11.48 3.83 2.09
C MET A 1 -11.06 4.28 0.70
N GLU A 2 -11.16 5.56 0.42
CA GLU A 2 -10.65 6.18 -0.80
C GLU A 2 -9.37 6.96 -0.51
N ILE A 3 -8.42 6.94 -1.47
CA ILE A 3 -7.17 7.68 -1.39
C ILE A 3 -6.82 8.25 -2.77
N ALA A 4 -6.36 9.50 -2.81
CA ALA A 4 -5.97 10.17 -4.03
C ALA A 4 -4.72 11.04 -3.83
N GLY A 5 -4.03 11.35 -4.91
CA GLY A 5 -2.89 12.25 -4.89
C GLY A 5 -2.34 12.56 -6.28
N SER A 6 -1.52 13.58 -6.36
CA SER A 6 -0.93 14.03 -7.61
C SER A 6 0.11 13.07 -8.17
N THR A 7 0.77 12.30 -7.32
CA THR A 7 1.86 11.40 -7.73
C THR A 7 1.87 10.14 -6.88
N ALA A 8 2.11 8.98 -7.49
CA ALA A 8 2.29 7.71 -6.80
C ALA A 8 3.41 6.87 -7.41
N MET A 9 4.04 6.04 -6.57
CA MET A 9 5.11 5.14 -6.99
C MET A 9 4.97 3.78 -6.30
N TRP A 10 4.42 2.82 -7.02
CA TRP A 10 4.31 1.43 -6.58
C TRP A 10 5.43 0.62 -7.21
N THR A 11 6.65 0.80 -6.68
CA THR A 11 7.89 0.35 -7.31
C THR A 11 7.90 -1.13 -7.69
N ARG A 12 8.20 -1.40 -8.95
CA ARG A 12 8.46 -2.73 -9.48
C ARG A 12 9.88 -3.15 -9.13
N PRO A 13 10.11 -4.36 -8.58
CA PRO A 13 11.45 -4.81 -8.21
C PRO A 13 12.32 -5.19 -9.41
N ASP A 14 11.72 -5.38 -10.58
CA ASP A 14 12.38 -5.78 -11.83
C ASP A 14 12.86 -4.60 -12.69
N SER A 15 12.69 -3.37 -12.24
CA SER A 15 13.00 -2.17 -13.02
C SER A 15 14.44 -1.66 -12.89
N GLY A 16 15.29 -2.31 -12.08
CA GLY A 16 16.70 -1.95 -11.92
C GLY A 16 16.92 -0.52 -11.44
N ASP A 17 17.85 0.19 -12.09
CA ASP A 17 18.25 1.56 -11.72
C ASP A 17 17.27 2.64 -12.17
N SER A 18 16.28 2.28 -12.97
CA SER A 18 15.21 3.19 -13.44
C SER A 18 13.86 2.73 -12.88
N PRO A 19 13.52 3.13 -11.65
CA PRO A 19 12.30 2.66 -11.00
C PRO A 19 11.05 2.95 -11.82
N VAL A 20 10.19 1.93 -11.97
CA VAL A 20 8.90 2.01 -12.68
C VAL A 20 7.80 1.61 -11.72
N SER A 21 6.68 2.32 -11.76
CA SER A 21 5.51 2.00 -10.95
C SER A 21 4.69 0.86 -11.56
N TYR A 22 4.10 0.01 -10.71
CA TYR A 22 2.90 -0.73 -11.10
C TYR A 22 1.74 0.26 -11.33
N PRO A 23 0.72 -0.12 -12.12
CA PRO A 23 -0.45 0.74 -12.39
C PRO A 23 -1.36 0.94 -11.17
N THR A 24 -1.21 0.13 -10.13
CA THR A 24 -2.04 0.10 -8.93
C THR A 24 -1.21 -0.24 -7.72
N PRO A 25 -1.63 0.16 -6.48
CA PRO A 25 -0.91 -0.20 -5.27
C PRO A 25 -0.82 -1.71 -5.10
N THR A 26 0.33 -2.16 -4.59
CA THR A 26 0.57 -3.56 -4.23
C THR A 26 -0.19 -3.92 -2.95
N TYR A 27 -0.31 -5.22 -2.67
CA TYR A 27 -0.91 -5.71 -1.42
C TYR A 27 -0.27 -5.06 -0.18
N SER A 28 1.06 -5.03 -0.11
CA SER A 28 1.77 -4.43 1.02
C SER A 28 1.59 -2.92 1.11
N ALA A 29 1.49 -2.22 -0.03
CA ALA A 29 1.21 -0.79 -0.07
C ALA A 29 -0.20 -0.50 0.48
N CYS A 30 -1.21 -1.25 0.04
CA CYS A 30 -2.57 -1.14 0.57
C CYS A 30 -2.61 -1.37 2.08
N LYS A 31 -1.95 -2.45 2.56
CA LYS A 31 -1.85 -2.74 3.99
C LYS A 31 -1.23 -1.56 4.75
N GLY A 32 -0.10 -1.03 4.27
CA GLY A 32 0.56 0.11 4.88
C GLY A 32 -0.29 1.38 4.91
N ILE A 33 -1.10 1.64 3.87
CA ILE A 33 -2.03 2.76 3.84
C ILE A 33 -3.10 2.61 4.92
N PHE A 34 -3.72 1.43 5.09
CA PHE A 34 -4.66 1.19 6.18
C PHE A 34 -4.01 1.35 7.55
N GLU A 35 -2.83 0.77 7.75
CA GLU A 35 -2.08 0.85 9.00
C GLU A 35 -1.61 2.26 9.34
N SER A 36 -1.43 3.13 8.34
CA SER A 36 -1.13 4.55 8.57
C SER A 36 -2.28 5.32 9.21
N ILE A 37 -3.51 4.89 9.01
CA ILE A 37 -4.70 5.47 9.69
C ILE A 37 -4.81 4.93 11.12
N LEU A 38 -4.77 3.60 11.26
CA LEU A 38 -4.85 2.94 12.55
C LEU A 38 -4.05 1.63 12.51
N PHE A 39 -3.03 1.54 13.34
CA PHE A 39 -2.31 0.29 13.59
C PHE A 39 -2.86 -0.39 14.85
N GLY A 40 -3.31 -1.63 14.72
CA GLY A 40 -3.76 -2.47 15.83
C GLY A 40 -2.93 -3.75 15.87
N PRO A 41 -2.08 -3.97 16.88
CA PRO A 41 -1.21 -5.14 16.94
C PRO A 41 -1.98 -6.46 17.17
N ASP A 42 -3.16 -6.40 17.70
CA ASP A 42 -4.10 -7.52 17.99
C ASP A 42 -4.90 -7.96 16.76
N VAL A 43 -4.91 -7.15 15.71
CA VAL A 43 -5.60 -7.45 14.46
C VAL A 43 -4.62 -7.47 13.29
N GLU A 44 -5.00 -8.17 12.23
CA GLU A 44 -4.31 -8.14 10.95
C GLU A 44 -5.25 -7.60 9.88
N ILE A 45 -4.75 -6.62 9.12
CA ILE A 45 -5.45 -6.07 7.97
C ILE A 45 -5.06 -6.87 6.74
N ILE A 46 -6.06 -7.37 6.02
CA ILE A 46 -5.90 -8.15 4.81
C ILE A 46 -6.54 -7.39 3.65
N PRO A 47 -5.75 -6.69 2.81
CA PRO A 47 -6.24 -6.09 1.58
C PRO A 47 -6.88 -7.14 0.68
N THR A 48 -8.06 -6.83 0.14
CA THR A 48 -8.83 -7.75 -0.70
C THR A 48 -8.96 -7.25 -2.12
N ARG A 49 -9.15 -5.94 -2.30
CA ARG A 49 -9.45 -5.36 -3.60
C ARG A 49 -8.98 -3.91 -3.69
N VAL A 50 -8.61 -3.50 -4.91
CA VAL A 50 -8.36 -2.11 -5.29
C VAL A 50 -9.21 -1.80 -6.50
N GLU A 51 -9.90 -0.67 -6.47
CA GLU A 51 -10.59 -0.09 -7.61
C GLU A 51 -9.85 1.17 -8.06
N ILE A 52 -9.57 1.27 -9.35
CA ILE A 52 -8.92 2.42 -9.99
C ILE A 52 -10.01 3.41 -10.35
N CYS A 53 -9.93 4.63 -9.81
CA CYS A 53 -10.94 5.67 -9.96
C CYS A 53 -10.43 6.91 -10.72
N ALA A 54 -9.22 6.84 -11.28
CA ALA A 54 -8.67 7.82 -12.19
C ALA A 54 -7.91 7.10 -13.32
N PRO A 55 -7.83 7.64 -14.52
CA PRO A 55 -7.09 7.02 -15.62
C PRO A 55 -5.63 6.73 -15.23
N VAL A 56 -5.12 5.56 -15.62
CA VAL A 56 -3.72 5.21 -15.36
C VAL A 56 -2.82 6.00 -16.30
N GLN A 57 -2.09 6.94 -15.74
CA GLN A 57 -1.19 7.82 -16.48
C GLN A 57 0.21 7.74 -15.91
N PHE A 58 1.18 7.40 -16.76
CA PHE A 58 2.59 7.35 -16.39
C PHE A 58 3.30 8.66 -16.79
N HIS A 59 4.17 9.12 -15.94
CA HIS A 59 5.05 10.25 -16.18
C HIS A 59 6.49 9.90 -15.82
N SER A 60 7.42 10.16 -16.74
CA SER A 60 8.84 9.94 -16.49
C SER A 60 9.52 11.26 -16.17
N TYR A 61 10.30 11.27 -15.11
CA TYR A 61 11.11 12.42 -14.73
C TYR A 61 12.53 11.98 -14.33
N ALA A 62 13.46 12.89 -14.47
CA ALA A 62 14.85 12.68 -14.06
C ALA A 62 15.14 13.41 -12.78
N THR A 63 15.73 12.71 -11.81
CA THR A 63 16.27 13.32 -10.60
C THR A 63 17.79 13.29 -10.64
N ASN A 64 18.42 14.40 -10.23
CA ASN A 64 19.86 14.44 -10.06
C ASN A 64 20.21 13.86 -8.68
N TYR A 65 20.83 12.71 -8.67
CA TYR A 65 21.33 12.08 -7.47
C TYR A 65 22.85 12.27 -7.38
N LYS A 66 23.31 12.95 -6.34
CA LYS A 66 24.76 13.13 -6.12
C LYS A 66 25.38 11.83 -5.60
N GLY A 67 25.59 10.91 -6.51
CA GLY A 67 26.30 9.67 -6.34
C GLY A 67 25.57 8.62 -5.48
N PRO A 68 25.41 7.40 -5.99
CA PRO A 68 24.74 6.31 -5.26
C PRO A 68 25.47 5.97 -3.97
N LEU A 69 26.72 6.35 -3.83
CA LEU A 69 27.57 5.87 -2.77
C LEU A 69 27.84 6.90 -1.68
N ARG A 70 27.37 8.14 -1.81
CA ARG A 70 27.65 9.23 -0.86
C ARG A 70 29.11 9.26 -0.35
N GLN A 71 30.03 8.76 -1.16
CA GLN A 71 31.44 8.74 -0.84
C GLN A 71 31.99 10.16 -1.02
N LYS A 72 32.68 10.65 -0.02
CA LYS A 72 33.31 11.99 -0.04
C LYS A 72 34.07 12.25 -1.33
N LYS A 73 34.87 11.26 -1.80
CA LYS A 73 35.64 11.34 -3.04
C LYS A 73 34.76 11.56 -4.29
N SER A 74 33.59 10.95 -4.37
CA SER A 74 32.66 11.13 -5.48
C SER A 74 31.97 12.49 -5.44
N ILE A 75 31.71 13.00 -4.24
CA ILE A 75 31.13 14.34 -4.02
C ILE A 75 32.15 15.40 -4.39
N ASP A 76 33.39 15.23 -3.97
CA ASP A 76 34.51 16.18 -4.23
C ASP A 76 34.81 16.24 -5.74
N LEU A 77 34.63 15.17 -6.49
CA LEU A 77 34.78 15.14 -7.95
C LEU A 77 33.55 15.71 -8.69
N GLY A 78 32.51 16.13 -8.00
CA GLY A 78 31.30 16.70 -8.62
C GLY A 78 30.49 15.69 -9.47
N ASN A 79 30.69 14.40 -9.26
CA ASN A 79 29.96 13.36 -9.97
C ASN A 79 28.48 13.46 -9.67
N ALA A 80 27.68 13.72 -10.69
CA ALA A 80 26.22 13.71 -10.66
C ALA A 80 25.71 12.48 -11.43
N TYR A 81 24.76 11.79 -10.84
CA TYR A 81 24.07 10.67 -11.48
C TYR A 81 22.61 11.06 -11.73
N GLN A 82 22.15 10.90 -12.95
CA GLN A 82 20.72 11.07 -13.28
C GLN A 82 20.01 9.75 -13.12
N MET A 83 18.97 9.75 -12.28
CA MET A 83 18.07 8.61 -12.12
C MET A 83 16.74 8.95 -12.79
N TYR A 84 16.33 8.14 -13.74
CA TYR A 84 15.02 8.24 -14.36
C TYR A 84 14.01 7.42 -13.54
N SER A 85 12.85 7.98 -13.28
CA SER A 85 11.77 7.30 -12.56
C SER A 85 10.47 7.48 -13.33
N THR A 86 9.72 6.39 -13.49
CA THR A 86 8.40 6.42 -14.11
C THR A 86 7.34 6.24 -13.04
N VAL A 87 6.64 7.31 -12.71
CA VAL A 87 5.62 7.41 -11.68
C VAL A 87 4.22 7.45 -12.28
N LEU A 88 3.21 7.28 -11.45
CA LEU A 88 1.82 7.56 -11.77
C LEU A 88 1.49 9.01 -11.39
N ILE A 89 0.64 9.66 -12.18
CA ILE A 89 0.12 11.00 -11.89
C ILE A 89 -1.40 10.99 -11.76
N ASP A 90 -1.90 11.93 -10.95
CA ASP A 90 -3.33 12.18 -10.72
C ASP A 90 -4.13 10.93 -10.35
N VAL A 91 -3.61 10.18 -9.38
CA VAL A 91 -4.15 8.88 -8.97
C VAL A 91 -5.33 9.00 -8.02
N CYS A 92 -6.29 8.08 -8.16
CA CYS A 92 -7.39 7.89 -7.24
C CYS A 92 -7.74 6.39 -7.14
N TYR A 93 -7.82 5.89 -5.90
CA TYR A 93 -8.12 4.48 -5.64
C TYR A 93 -9.14 4.32 -4.53
N ARG A 94 -10.04 3.34 -4.68
CA ARG A 94 -10.82 2.77 -3.58
C ARG A 94 -10.15 1.49 -3.11
N LEU A 95 -9.80 1.46 -1.83
CA LEU A 95 -9.11 0.33 -1.19
C LEU A 95 -10.08 -0.42 -0.27
N TYR A 96 -10.04 -1.74 -0.36
CA TYR A 96 -10.87 -2.65 0.44
C TYR A 96 -9.98 -3.62 1.20
N ALA A 97 -10.33 -3.86 2.44
CA ALA A 97 -9.65 -4.81 3.29
C ALA A 97 -10.62 -5.42 4.30
N VAL A 98 -10.27 -6.58 4.80
CA VAL A 98 -10.93 -7.20 5.96
C VAL A 98 -9.99 -7.19 7.15
N VAL A 99 -10.57 -7.18 8.34
CA VAL A 99 -9.86 -7.23 9.61
C VAL A 99 -10.06 -8.59 10.22
N VAL A 100 -8.95 -9.27 10.52
CA VAL A 100 -8.95 -10.56 11.21
C VAL A 100 -8.13 -10.48 12.49
N LEU A 101 -8.40 -11.36 13.45
CA LEU A 101 -7.61 -11.44 14.67
C LEU A 101 -6.17 -11.89 14.35
N ASN A 102 -5.20 -11.28 15.01
CA ASN A 102 -3.82 -11.70 14.89
C ASN A 102 -3.63 -13.04 15.61
N HIS A 103 -3.30 -14.08 14.86
CA HIS A 103 -3.08 -15.42 15.43
C HIS A 103 -1.76 -15.54 16.20
N ARG A 104 -0.82 -14.62 16.02
CA ARG A 104 0.50 -14.62 16.71
C ARG A 104 0.43 -13.87 18.02
N LYS A 105 -0.39 -14.36 18.96
CA LYS A 105 -0.58 -13.74 20.29
C LYS A 105 0.69 -13.75 21.14
N ASP A 106 1.59 -14.67 20.88
CA ASP A 106 2.93 -14.80 21.51
C ASP A 106 3.85 -13.59 21.23
N THR A 107 3.61 -12.87 20.16
CA THR A 107 4.37 -11.68 19.78
C THR A 107 3.79 -10.38 20.32
N LEU A 108 2.62 -10.43 20.95
CA LEU A 108 1.90 -9.25 21.43
C LEU A 108 2.38 -8.84 22.83
N SER A 109 2.33 -7.54 23.11
CA SER A 109 2.61 -7.04 24.46
C SER A 109 1.49 -7.41 25.42
N GLU A 110 1.81 -7.54 26.71
CA GLU A 110 0.82 -7.87 27.74
C GLU A 110 -0.32 -6.85 27.80
N LYS A 111 -0.01 -5.57 27.59
CA LYS A 111 -1.01 -4.49 27.50
C LYS A 111 -1.99 -4.70 26.33
N THR A 112 -1.52 -5.19 25.19
CA THR A 112 -2.38 -5.52 24.04
C THR A 112 -3.26 -6.71 24.32
N LEU A 113 -2.70 -7.75 24.97
CA LEU A 113 -3.45 -8.95 25.37
C LEU A 113 -4.53 -8.61 26.43
N GLU A 114 -4.25 -7.68 27.35
CA GLU A 114 -5.22 -7.21 28.34
C GLU A 114 -6.38 -6.47 27.66
N TRP A 115 -6.10 -5.61 26.67
CA TRP A 115 -7.11 -4.94 25.88
C TRP A 115 -7.98 -5.95 25.09
N ASP A 116 -7.35 -6.94 24.46
CA ASP A 116 -8.03 -8.02 23.73
C ASP A 116 -9.00 -8.79 24.64
N ARG A 117 -8.57 -9.13 25.87
CA ARG A 117 -9.42 -9.83 26.86
C ARG A 117 -10.62 -9.01 27.32
N ARG A 118 -10.50 -7.70 27.36
CA ARG A 118 -11.59 -6.79 27.76
C ARG A 118 -12.57 -6.49 26.64
N THR A 119 -12.17 -6.74 25.40
CA THR A 119 -12.93 -6.39 24.20
C THR A 119 -13.64 -7.62 23.66
N THR A 120 -14.96 -7.59 23.62
CA THR A 120 -15.80 -8.73 23.20
C THR A 120 -15.54 -9.12 21.75
N SER A 121 -15.24 -8.13 20.87
CA SER A 121 -14.94 -8.35 19.46
C SER A 121 -13.85 -7.36 19.00
N PRO A 122 -12.57 -7.70 19.16
CA PRO A 122 -11.47 -6.80 18.81
C PRO A 122 -11.48 -6.33 17.36
N GLY A 123 -11.81 -7.22 16.42
CA GLY A 123 -11.91 -6.87 15.01
C GLY A 123 -12.98 -5.81 14.73
N HIS A 124 -14.17 -5.97 15.33
CA HIS A 124 -15.25 -5.01 15.18
C HIS A 124 -14.90 -3.67 15.86
N ALA A 125 -14.35 -3.71 17.06
CA ALA A 125 -13.91 -2.51 17.77
C ALA A 125 -12.83 -1.74 16.98
N TYR A 126 -11.89 -2.47 16.36
CA TYR A 126 -10.91 -1.88 15.47
C TYR A 126 -11.57 -1.19 14.26
N GLN A 127 -12.51 -1.86 13.60
CA GLN A 127 -13.23 -1.33 12.44
C GLN A 127 -13.98 -0.04 12.80
N GLU A 128 -14.66 0.01 13.93
CA GLU A 128 -15.37 1.20 14.40
C GLU A 128 -14.43 2.38 14.68
N ILE A 129 -13.29 2.10 15.33
CA ILE A 129 -12.28 3.13 15.58
C ILE A 129 -11.67 3.63 14.25
N PHE A 130 -11.38 2.71 13.33
CA PHE A 130 -10.85 3.03 12.02
C PHE A 130 -11.82 3.94 11.24
N ASN A 131 -13.09 3.55 11.13
CA ASN A 131 -14.12 4.31 10.42
C ASN A 131 -14.29 5.72 11.00
N ARG A 132 -14.33 5.84 12.33
CA ARG A 132 -14.42 7.14 12.99
C ARG A 132 -13.21 8.03 12.71
N ARG A 133 -11.99 7.47 12.71
CA ARG A 133 -10.78 8.22 12.35
C ARG A 133 -10.82 8.66 10.89
N LEU A 134 -11.18 7.75 10.00
CA LEU A 134 -11.28 8.02 8.57
C LEU A 134 -12.26 9.17 8.27
N GLN A 135 -13.45 9.16 8.88
CA GLN A 135 -14.44 10.22 8.76
C GLN A 135 -13.95 11.58 9.26
N ARG A 136 -13.06 11.59 10.25
CA ARG A 136 -12.49 12.81 10.84
C ARG A 136 -11.17 13.24 10.19
N GLY A 137 -10.69 12.55 9.17
CA GLY A 137 -9.38 12.80 8.57
C GLY A 137 -8.20 12.57 9.54
N GLN A 138 -8.37 11.72 10.55
CA GLN A 138 -7.36 11.41 11.54
C GLN A 138 -6.52 10.21 11.11
N CYS A 139 -5.21 10.31 11.24
CA CYS A 139 -4.28 9.22 10.95
C CYS A 139 -3.17 9.17 12.00
N PHE A 140 -2.54 8.02 12.14
CA PHE A 140 -1.33 7.84 12.94
C PHE A 140 -0.12 8.45 12.23
N ALA A 141 -0.03 8.21 10.92
CA ALA A 141 0.95 8.80 10.03
C ALA A 141 0.25 9.23 8.74
N ILE A 142 0.68 10.30 8.11
CA ILE A 142 0.11 10.76 6.85
C ILE A 142 0.29 9.65 5.80
N PRO A 143 -0.79 9.16 5.16
CA PRO A 143 -0.68 8.16 4.12
C PRO A 143 0.17 8.65 2.96
N THR A 144 1.08 7.79 2.51
CA THR A 144 1.94 8.06 1.35
C THR A 144 1.60 7.11 0.21
N LEU A 145 1.78 7.59 -1.01
CA LEU A 145 1.51 6.85 -2.24
C LEU A 145 2.80 6.20 -2.78
N GLY A 146 3.44 5.41 -1.90
CA GLY A 146 4.67 4.68 -2.17
C GLY A 146 5.90 5.36 -1.57
N LEU A 147 6.40 6.42 -2.15
CA LEU A 147 7.52 7.19 -1.59
C LEU A 147 7.03 8.21 -0.56
N ARG A 148 7.89 8.55 0.39
CA ARG A 148 7.54 9.48 1.50
C ARG A 148 7.16 10.88 1.02
N GLU A 149 7.73 11.32 -0.08
CA GLU A 149 7.45 12.60 -0.73
C GLU A 149 6.10 12.64 -1.44
N PHE A 150 5.52 11.48 -1.77
CA PHE A 150 4.24 11.38 -2.46
C PHE A 150 3.11 11.21 -1.43
N THR A 151 2.78 12.30 -0.78
CA THR A 151 1.69 12.32 0.21
C THR A 151 0.32 12.34 -0.47
N ALA A 152 -0.64 11.67 0.15
CA ALA A 152 -2.02 11.71 -0.31
C ALA A 152 -2.59 13.13 -0.18
N SER A 153 -3.24 13.62 -1.23
CA SER A 153 -4.04 14.86 -1.19
C SER A 153 -5.42 14.64 -0.60
N TYR A 154 -5.92 13.41 -0.67
CA TYR A 154 -7.15 12.97 -0.05
C TYR A 154 -6.98 11.55 0.51
N PHE A 155 -7.48 11.33 1.70
CA PHE A 155 -7.80 10.01 2.27
C PHE A 155 -9.06 10.14 3.12
N GLY A 156 -10.00 9.22 2.94
CA GLY A 156 -11.30 9.37 3.60
C GLY A 156 -12.31 8.29 3.20
N PRO A 157 -13.59 8.51 3.54
CA PRO A 157 -14.70 7.73 3.01
C PRO A 157 -14.76 7.79 1.48
N PHE A 158 -15.53 6.91 0.86
CA PHE A 158 -15.81 6.99 -0.56
C PHE A 158 -16.60 8.26 -0.87
N ARG A 159 -16.17 8.99 -1.90
CA ARG A 159 -16.87 10.17 -2.40
C ARG A 159 -17.89 9.75 -3.46
N ASP A 160 -19.04 10.36 -3.46
CA ASP A 160 -20.15 10.02 -4.37
C ASP A 160 -19.82 10.32 -5.84
N GLU A 161 -19.03 11.38 -6.07
CA GLU A 161 -18.60 11.79 -7.41
C GLU A 161 -17.52 10.89 -8.01
N THR A 162 -16.80 10.13 -7.19
CA THR A 162 -15.73 9.24 -7.65
C THR A 162 -16.32 7.95 -8.22
N LYS A 163 -15.93 7.60 -9.44
CA LYS A 163 -16.36 6.37 -10.10
C LYS A 163 -15.18 5.50 -10.50
N VAL A 164 -15.40 4.21 -10.55
CA VAL A 164 -14.40 3.25 -11.03
C VAL A 164 -14.25 3.39 -12.55
N CYS A 165 -13.03 3.33 -13.04
CA CYS A 165 -12.70 3.37 -14.47
C CYS A 165 -13.03 2.03 -15.14
N THR A 166 -14.31 1.70 -15.28
CA THR A 166 -14.75 0.40 -15.83
C THR A 166 -14.45 0.23 -17.32
N ASP A 167 -14.29 1.35 -18.05
CA ASP A 167 -14.08 1.36 -19.49
C ASP A 167 -12.58 1.23 -19.88
N MET A 168 -11.69 1.08 -18.89
CA MET A 168 -10.27 0.89 -19.16
C MET A 168 -10.01 -0.53 -19.69
N GLU A 169 -8.99 -0.65 -20.55
CA GLU A 169 -8.51 -1.95 -21.01
C GLU A 169 -7.98 -2.79 -19.85
N ASP A 170 -8.15 -4.10 -19.93
CA ASP A 170 -7.62 -5.03 -18.96
C ASP A 170 -6.10 -4.99 -18.97
N ILE A 171 -5.50 -4.93 -17.77
CA ILE A 171 -4.04 -4.91 -17.61
C ILE A 171 -3.61 -6.22 -16.95
N HIS A 172 -2.77 -6.97 -17.67
CA HIS A 172 -2.17 -8.19 -17.15
C HIS A 172 -0.78 -7.90 -16.57
N ILE A 173 -0.55 -8.33 -15.33
CA ILE A 173 0.72 -8.21 -14.60
C ILE A 173 1.23 -9.63 -14.32
N PRO A 174 2.23 -10.12 -15.06
CA PRO A 174 2.72 -11.50 -14.92
C PRO A 174 3.21 -11.83 -13.51
N SER A 175 3.83 -10.86 -12.84
CA SER A 175 4.33 -11.02 -11.47
C SER A 175 4.27 -9.69 -10.72
N MET A 176 3.55 -9.66 -9.62
CA MET A 176 3.40 -8.47 -8.78
C MET A 176 3.95 -8.74 -7.38
N LEU A 177 4.83 -7.87 -6.90
CA LEU A 177 5.38 -8.00 -5.55
C LEU A 177 4.25 -7.87 -4.53
N ARG A 178 3.99 -8.94 -3.78
CA ARG A 178 2.98 -8.95 -2.72
C ARG A 178 3.52 -8.34 -1.44
N GLN A 179 4.64 -8.87 -0.93
CA GLN A 179 5.27 -8.40 0.30
C GLN A 179 6.71 -8.92 0.45
N VAL A 180 7.50 -8.19 1.24
CA VAL A 180 8.92 -8.49 1.50
C VAL A 180 9.12 -9.10 2.89
N PHE A 181 8.31 -8.70 3.87
CA PHE A 181 8.37 -9.17 5.25
C PHE A 181 7.07 -9.87 5.64
N PRO A 182 6.85 -11.13 5.22
CA PRO A 182 5.59 -11.83 5.45
C PRO A 182 5.29 -12.05 6.94
N ASP A 183 6.32 -12.07 7.76
CA ASP A 183 6.23 -12.33 9.21
C ASP A 183 6.55 -11.07 10.05
N GLY A 184 6.48 -9.89 9.44
CA GLY A 184 6.76 -8.60 10.05
C GLY A 184 8.20 -8.11 9.78
N HIS A 185 8.44 -6.81 10.02
CA HIS A 185 9.68 -6.13 9.66
C HIS A 185 10.95 -6.64 10.39
N LYS A 186 10.80 -7.38 11.48
CA LYS A 186 11.92 -8.03 12.19
C LYS A 186 12.24 -9.43 11.67
N SER A 187 11.41 -9.97 10.76
CA SER A 187 11.64 -11.29 10.19
C SER A 187 12.71 -11.25 9.10
N LYS A 188 13.18 -12.44 8.72
CA LYS A 188 14.05 -12.59 7.56
C LYS A 188 13.33 -12.11 6.30
N VAL A 189 14.04 -11.38 5.44
CA VAL A 189 13.54 -10.96 4.13
C VAL A 189 13.13 -12.20 3.34
N SER A 190 11.88 -12.20 2.85
CA SER A 190 11.32 -13.25 2.00
C SER A 190 10.36 -12.62 1.01
N TYR A 191 10.78 -12.51 -0.23
CA TYR A 191 9.96 -11.95 -1.29
C TYR A 191 8.82 -12.90 -1.65
N ARG A 192 7.60 -12.40 -1.62
CA ARG A 192 6.41 -13.12 -2.11
C ARG A 192 5.80 -12.34 -3.25
N PHE A 193 5.41 -13.08 -4.29
CA PHE A 193 4.80 -12.52 -5.50
C PHE A 193 3.43 -13.14 -5.71
N ASP A 194 2.52 -12.35 -6.27
CA ASP A 194 1.29 -12.80 -6.86
C ASP A 194 1.54 -12.91 -8.38
N ASN A 195 1.28 -14.07 -8.96
CA ASN A 195 1.47 -14.33 -10.39
C ASN A 195 0.14 -14.20 -11.13
N ASP A 196 0.24 -13.82 -12.41
CA ASP A 196 -0.90 -13.73 -13.33
C ASP A 196 -2.02 -12.82 -12.79
N VAL A 197 -1.62 -11.68 -12.22
CA VAL A 197 -2.56 -10.70 -11.67
C VAL A 197 -3.18 -9.91 -12.82
N THR A 198 -4.51 -9.82 -12.84
CA THR A 198 -5.23 -9.05 -13.85
C THR A 198 -6.05 -7.94 -13.18
N ILE A 199 -5.95 -6.74 -13.74
CA ILE A 199 -6.86 -5.64 -13.46
C ILE A 199 -7.95 -5.73 -14.52
N HIS A 200 -9.16 -6.05 -14.11
CA HIS A 200 -10.31 -6.18 -14.99
C HIS A 200 -11.33 -5.08 -14.69
N ALA A 201 -11.76 -4.36 -15.74
CA ALA A 201 -12.71 -3.24 -15.60
C ALA A 201 -12.35 -2.29 -14.44
N GLY A 202 -11.08 -1.90 -14.35
CA GLY A 202 -10.57 -1.00 -13.30
C GLY A 202 -10.42 -1.63 -11.91
N THR A 203 -10.63 -2.93 -11.76
CA THR A 203 -10.61 -3.62 -10.48
C THR A 203 -9.52 -4.69 -10.42
N LEU A 204 -8.69 -4.60 -9.38
CA LEU A 204 -7.74 -5.64 -9.01
C LEU A 204 -8.23 -6.35 -7.75
N VAL A 205 -8.34 -7.70 -7.81
CA VAL A 205 -8.64 -8.53 -6.66
C VAL A 205 -7.38 -9.26 -6.23
N PHE A 206 -6.97 -9.08 -4.98
CA PHE A 206 -5.80 -9.78 -4.46
C PHE A 206 -6.13 -11.25 -4.21
N PRO A 207 -5.23 -12.19 -4.57
CA PRO A 207 -5.39 -13.58 -4.19
C PRO A 207 -5.56 -13.73 -2.67
N PRO A 208 -6.43 -14.64 -2.21
CA PRO A 208 -6.66 -14.82 -0.78
C PRO A 208 -5.37 -15.21 -0.06
N LYS A 209 -5.22 -14.75 1.18
CA LYS A 209 -4.12 -15.20 2.04
C LYS A 209 -4.36 -16.67 2.38
N ARG A 210 -3.37 -17.54 2.15
CA ARG A 210 -3.46 -18.98 2.50
C ARG A 210 -3.86 -19.12 3.98
N GLY A 211 -4.92 -19.89 4.24
CA GLY A 211 -5.42 -20.17 5.59
C GLY A 211 -6.45 -19.15 6.12
N VAL A 212 -6.85 -18.18 5.32
CA VAL A 212 -7.96 -17.28 5.65
C VAL A 212 -9.12 -17.58 4.70
N HIS A 213 -10.18 -18.16 5.23
CA HIS A 213 -11.46 -18.32 4.52
C HIS A 213 -12.31 -17.09 4.82
N PHE A 214 -12.78 -16.42 3.78
CA PHE A 214 -13.80 -15.39 3.91
C PHE A 214 -15.14 -16.09 3.67
N ASP A 215 -16.02 -16.08 4.68
CA ASP A 215 -17.42 -16.40 4.45
C ASP A 215 -17.98 -15.31 3.53
N GLN A 216 -18.53 -15.75 2.41
CA GLN A 216 -19.10 -14.89 1.35
C GLN A 216 -20.42 -14.26 1.83
#